data_e1a9e05d82f70cca1570c04ecb1ba258
#
_entry.id   e1a9e05d82f70cca1570c04ecb1ba258
#
_cell.length_a   1.000
_cell.length_b   1.000
_cell.length_c   1.000
_cell.angle_alpha   90.00
_cell.angle_beta   90.00
_cell.angle_gamma   90.00
#
_symmetry.space_group_name_H-M   'P 1'
#
loop_
_entity.id
_entity.type
_entity.pdbx_description
1 polymer ?
#
loop_
_entity_poly.entity_id
_entity_poly.type
_entity_poly.pdbx_seq_one_letter_code
_entity_poly.pdbx_strand_id
1 'polypeptide(L)'
;MCGIVGYVGNKQVVPLIIDCLRKLEYRGYDSAGIAVVNESHDLEIRRAEGKLRNLEEVIRLSPLDGTYGIGHTRWATHGRPTEENAHPHRDCTGRIVVVHNGIIENYLQLKEQLRKTDHQFVTETDTEIIAHLIEEYLKEHHNFEKAVRRAMLDLKGIFALAIINADEPDMIIAVRQGPPVVIGLGDREFFVASDIPPILQHTRDVFFLGDGEMAIINRDAVRVTDFEANSVQPTIQRITWDPIMAEKGGFKHFMLKEIYEQPRSVRDTMQSRISLDTGRVFLDAMKNITEADFKRFTSIKIAACGTSWHAGLAGKYMIEQLARIQVDVDYASEFRYRDPVMDENTLLLVISQSGETADTIAALREAKELGAKALAICNVQGSMIVREADGTILTHAGPEIGVASTKAFTAQMVALYLLGLYPVSYTHLTLPTIYSV
;
A
#
# COMPACT_ATOMS: atom_id res chain seq x y z
N MET A 1 8.75 -1.55 6.59
CA MET A 1 8.25 -1.47 5.18
C MET A 1 9.03 -0.37 4.46
N CYS A 2 9.39 -0.58 3.22
CA CYS A 2 10.16 0.38 2.45
C CYS A 2 9.29 1.43 1.73
N GLY A 3 9.89 2.51 1.22
CA GLY A 3 9.20 3.56 0.48
C GLY A 3 9.77 3.72 -0.92
N ILE A 4 8.92 3.61 -1.95
CA ILE A 4 9.25 3.87 -3.36
C ILE A 4 8.68 5.23 -3.77
N VAL A 5 9.45 5.98 -4.53
CA VAL A 5 9.03 7.18 -5.27
C VAL A 5 9.59 7.14 -6.67
N GLY A 6 8.80 7.51 -7.67
CA GLY A 6 9.22 7.78 -9.04
C GLY A 6 8.55 9.03 -9.55
N TYR A 7 9.22 9.75 -10.42
CA TYR A 7 8.71 10.95 -11.05
C TYR A 7 9.20 11.06 -12.51
N VAL A 8 8.29 11.42 -13.38
CA VAL A 8 8.58 11.85 -14.74
C VAL A 8 7.73 13.09 -15.06
N GLY A 9 8.37 14.13 -15.59
CA GLY A 9 7.70 15.39 -15.89
C GLY A 9 8.68 16.50 -16.25
N ASN A 10 8.25 17.76 -16.06
CA ASN A 10 9.02 18.94 -16.46
C ASN A 10 9.75 19.63 -15.29
N LYS A 11 9.57 19.14 -14.07
CA LYS A 11 10.20 19.73 -12.88
C LYS A 11 11.54 19.08 -12.59
N GLN A 12 12.39 19.77 -11.87
CA GLN A 12 13.61 19.22 -11.29
C GLN A 12 13.27 18.03 -10.40
N VAL A 13 13.77 16.84 -10.76
CA VAL A 13 13.37 15.58 -10.14
C VAL A 13 13.92 15.41 -8.72
N VAL A 14 15.15 15.87 -8.47
CA VAL A 14 15.86 15.60 -7.21
C VAL A 14 15.18 16.21 -6.00
N PRO A 15 14.86 17.54 -5.96
CA PRO A 15 14.16 18.13 -4.84
C PRO A 15 12.78 17.48 -4.59
N LEU A 16 12.10 17.11 -5.68
CA LEU A 16 10.78 16.51 -5.63
C LEU A 16 10.82 15.10 -5.02
N ILE A 17 11.72 14.23 -5.51
CA ILE A 17 11.87 12.87 -4.96
C ILE A 17 12.29 12.94 -3.49
N ILE A 18 13.24 13.80 -3.13
CA ILE A 18 13.68 13.95 -1.73
C ILE A 18 12.52 14.39 -0.83
N ASP A 19 11.70 15.34 -1.26
CA ASP A 19 10.52 15.75 -0.49
C ASP A 19 9.51 14.60 -0.32
N CYS A 20 9.26 13.85 -1.38
CA CYS A 20 8.40 12.67 -1.33
C CYS A 20 8.97 11.56 -0.44
N LEU A 21 10.28 11.26 -0.53
CA LEU A 21 10.94 10.28 0.34
C LEU A 21 10.91 10.68 1.81
N ARG A 22 11.02 11.98 2.11
CA ARG A 22 10.89 12.51 3.49
C ARG A 22 9.53 12.17 4.10
N LYS A 23 8.48 12.14 3.29
CA LYS A 23 7.13 11.74 3.71
C LYS A 23 6.96 10.23 3.81
N LEU A 24 7.92 9.43 3.32
CA LEU A 24 7.97 7.97 3.43
C LEU A 24 9.01 7.47 4.45
N GLU A 25 9.80 8.35 5.06
CA GLU A 25 10.87 7.95 5.98
C GLU A 25 10.34 7.11 7.17
N TYR A 26 9.07 7.29 7.54
CA TYR A 26 8.43 6.45 8.55
C TYR A 26 8.33 4.97 8.16
N ARG A 27 8.38 4.66 6.86
CA ARG A 27 8.34 3.28 6.33
C ARG A 27 9.71 2.60 6.31
N GLY A 28 10.79 3.38 6.22
CA GLY A 28 12.15 2.87 6.21
C GLY A 28 13.18 3.98 6.42
N TYR A 29 14.21 3.71 7.21
CA TYR A 29 15.24 4.68 7.57
C TYR A 29 16.64 4.06 7.76
N ASP A 30 16.83 2.82 7.27
CA ASP A 30 18.11 2.10 7.37
C ASP A 30 19.10 2.55 6.30
N SER A 31 18.57 2.90 5.15
CA SER A 31 19.31 3.48 4.05
C SER A 31 18.33 4.17 3.07
N ALA A 32 18.85 5.07 2.26
CA ALA A 32 18.10 5.74 1.23
C ALA A 32 18.95 5.93 -0.04
N GLY A 33 18.28 6.09 -1.18
CA GLY A 33 18.98 6.41 -2.41
C GLY A 33 18.04 6.89 -3.51
N ILE A 34 18.66 7.46 -4.52
CA ILE A 34 18.02 8.05 -5.68
C ILE A 34 18.81 7.70 -6.94
N ALA A 35 18.10 7.44 -8.03
CA ALA A 35 18.66 7.35 -9.38
C ALA A 35 17.95 8.37 -10.28
N VAL A 36 18.73 9.09 -11.05
CA VAL A 36 18.26 10.15 -11.94
C VAL A 36 18.93 9.99 -13.29
N VAL A 37 18.24 10.27 -14.37
CA VAL A 37 18.82 10.34 -15.71
C VAL A 37 18.84 11.82 -16.12
N ASN A 38 20.04 12.27 -16.52
CA ASN A 38 20.26 13.64 -16.93
C ASN A 38 19.93 13.87 -18.43
N GLU A 39 20.04 15.10 -18.90
CA GLU A 39 19.77 15.46 -20.30
C GLU A 39 20.72 14.76 -21.32
N SER A 40 21.90 14.30 -20.88
CA SER A 40 22.85 13.54 -21.68
C SER A 40 22.54 12.03 -21.71
N HIS A 41 21.42 11.62 -21.11
CA HIS A 41 21.04 10.22 -20.91
C HIS A 41 22.02 9.41 -20.03
N ASP A 42 22.79 10.11 -19.18
CA ASP A 42 23.62 9.45 -18.19
C ASP A 42 22.79 9.16 -16.92
N LEU A 43 22.89 7.92 -16.45
CA LEU A 43 22.23 7.50 -15.24
C LEU A 43 23.15 7.68 -14.04
N GLU A 44 22.74 8.50 -13.11
CA GLU A 44 23.49 8.79 -11.90
C GLU A 44 22.73 8.29 -10.66
N ILE A 45 23.46 7.67 -9.74
CA ILE A 45 22.93 7.12 -8.49
C ILE A 45 23.65 7.77 -7.31
N ARG A 46 22.88 8.12 -6.28
CA ARG A 46 23.40 8.48 -4.95
C ARG A 46 22.70 7.61 -3.91
N ARG A 47 23.48 7.07 -2.98
CA ARG A 47 23.00 6.21 -1.90
C ARG A 47 23.66 6.61 -0.61
N ALA A 48 22.98 6.39 0.51
CA ALA A 48 23.53 6.59 1.84
C ALA A 48 22.93 5.59 2.84
N GLU A 49 23.76 5.13 3.74
CA GLU A 49 23.33 4.41 4.95
C GLU A 49 22.64 5.36 5.92
N GLY A 50 21.64 4.85 6.66
CA GLY A 50 20.92 5.58 7.69
C GLY A 50 19.80 6.46 7.13
N LYS A 51 19.51 7.54 7.84
CA LYS A 51 18.36 8.41 7.56
C LYS A 51 18.52 9.21 6.26
N LEU A 52 17.40 9.65 5.72
CA LEU A 52 17.33 10.43 4.47
C LEU A 52 18.27 11.67 4.48
N ARG A 53 18.47 12.31 5.64
CA ARG A 53 19.41 13.43 5.79
C ARG A 53 20.84 13.09 5.33
N ASN A 54 21.27 11.82 5.45
CA ASN A 54 22.59 11.39 5.01
C ASN A 54 22.65 11.37 3.47
N LEU A 55 21.57 10.94 2.80
CA LEU A 55 21.44 11.03 1.35
C LEU A 55 21.42 12.51 0.88
N GLU A 56 20.70 13.37 1.58
CA GLU A 56 20.69 14.82 1.28
C GLU A 56 22.10 15.43 1.34
N GLU A 57 22.91 15.00 2.30
CA GLU A 57 24.30 15.46 2.42
C GLU A 57 25.16 14.93 1.23
N VAL A 58 25.01 13.66 0.85
CA VAL A 58 25.70 13.10 -0.32
C VAL A 58 25.32 13.86 -1.60
N ILE A 59 24.03 14.17 -1.80
CA ILE A 59 23.56 14.94 -2.95
C ILE A 59 24.09 16.38 -2.93
N ARG A 60 24.20 17.00 -1.75
CA ARG A 60 24.77 18.34 -1.59
C ARG A 60 26.25 18.38 -2.02
N LEU A 61 27.02 17.33 -1.71
CA LEU A 61 28.43 17.21 -2.07
C LEU A 61 28.65 16.80 -3.53
N SER A 62 27.74 16.04 -4.08
CA SER A 62 27.76 15.56 -5.47
C SER A 62 26.37 15.71 -6.09
N PRO A 63 26.01 16.92 -6.55
CA PRO A 63 24.70 17.23 -7.07
C PRO A 63 24.27 16.35 -8.25
N LEU A 64 22.96 16.13 -8.36
CA LEU A 64 22.30 15.44 -9.45
C LEU A 64 21.39 16.42 -10.19
N ASP A 65 21.23 16.21 -11.48
CA ASP A 65 20.31 16.97 -12.33
C ASP A 65 19.52 16.04 -13.26
N GLY A 66 18.27 16.41 -13.55
CA GLY A 66 17.39 15.66 -14.44
C GLY A 66 15.91 15.94 -14.20
N THR A 67 15.08 15.37 -15.07
CA THR A 67 13.63 15.57 -15.07
C THR A 67 12.83 14.30 -14.78
N TYR A 68 13.50 13.14 -14.72
CA TYR A 68 12.88 11.89 -14.29
C TYR A 68 13.85 11.03 -13.47
N GLY A 69 13.31 10.21 -12.62
CA GLY A 69 14.10 9.36 -11.75
C GLY A 69 13.26 8.58 -10.76
N ILE A 70 13.93 7.76 -9.97
CA ILE A 70 13.34 6.93 -8.92
C ILE A 70 14.14 7.07 -7.63
N GLY A 71 13.45 6.93 -6.50
CA GLY A 71 14.06 6.99 -5.17
C GLY A 71 13.46 5.99 -4.21
N HIS A 72 14.21 5.69 -3.16
CA HIS A 72 13.84 4.65 -2.21
C HIS A 72 14.29 4.98 -0.79
N THR A 73 13.46 4.62 0.20
CA THR A 73 13.85 4.49 1.61
C THR A 73 13.69 3.04 2.03
N ARG A 74 14.74 2.47 2.61
CA ARG A 74 14.84 1.04 2.88
C ARG A 74 14.63 0.72 4.35
N TRP A 75 13.92 -0.39 4.59
CA TRP A 75 13.95 -1.17 5.81
C TRP A 75 14.51 -2.54 5.44
N ALA A 76 15.74 -2.83 5.88
CA ALA A 76 16.49 -4.00 5.46
C ALA A 76 15.78 -5.31 5.84
N THR A 77 15.53 -6.15 4.83
CA THR A 77 15.05 -7.54 4.98
C THR A 77 16.13 -8.54 4.57
N HIS A 78 16.87 -8.25 3.48
CA HIS A 78 18.00 -9.04 2.97
C HIS A 78 19.23 -8.15 2.79
N GLY A 79 20.38 -8.62 3.26
CA GLY A 79 21.63 -7.86 3.26
C GLY A 79 21.68 -6.77 4.35
N ARG A 80 22.88 -6.41 4.76
CA ARG A 80 23.13 -5.42 5.82
C ARG A 80 22.67 -4.02 5.37
N PRO A 81 22.32 -3.11 6.30
CA PRO A 81 21.98 -1.74 5.97
C PRO A 81 23.24 -0.91 5.67
N THR A 82 23.90 -1.18 4.55
CA THR A 82 25.08 -0.47 4.05
C THR A 82 24.71 0.37 2.84
N GLU A 83 25.60 1.31 2.44
CA GLU A 83 25.43 2.08 1.22
C GLU A 83 25.35 1.19 -0.03
N GLU A 84 26.15 0.13 -0.09
CA GLU A 84 26.18 -0.82 -1.21
C GLU A 84 24.85 -1.56 -1.38
N ASN A 85 24.23 -1.95 -0.27
CA ASN A 85 22.93 -2.64 -0.23
C ASN A 85 21.73 -1.68 -0.26
N ALA A 86 21.96 -0.36 -0.29
CA ALA A 86 20.88 0.62 -0.45
C ALA A 86 20.35 0.61 -1.88
N HIS A 87 19.03 0.71 -2.05
CA HIS A 87 18.42 0.92 -3.35
C HIS A 87 18.69 2.36 -3.86
N PRO A 88 18.75 2.58 -5.17
CA PRO A 88 18.47 1.67 -6.29
C PRO A 88 19.63 0.71 -6.60
N HIS A 89 19.31 -0.44 -7.22
CA HIS A 89 20.29 -1.40 -7.77
C HIS A 89 20.32 -1.34 -9.29
N ARG A 90 21.49 -1.61 -9.87
CA ARG A 90 21.72 -1.54 -11.30
C ARG A 90 22.17 -2.88 -11.90
N ASP A 91 22.01 -3.02 -13.20
CA ASP A 91 22.53 -4.12 -14.02
C ASP A 91 24.06 -4.01 -14.27
N CYS A 92 24.64 -4.96 -15.02
CA CYS A 92 26.06 -4.94 -15.37
C CYS A 92 26.45 -3.75 -16.24
N THR A 93 25.54 -3.28 -17.11
CA THR A 93 25.78 -2.16 -18.01
C THR A 93 25.66 -0.81 -17.32
N GLY A 94 25.03 -0.76 -16.15
CA GLY A 94 24.69 0.46 -15.43
C GLY A 94 23.59 1.28 -16.10
N ARG A 95 22.85 0.72 -17.05
CA ARG A 95 21.78 1.41 -17.80
C ARG A 95 20.40 1.17 -17.24
N ILE A 96 20.17 -0.01 -16.60
CA ILE A 96 18.89 -0.39 -15.99
C ILE A 96 19.01 -0.27 -14.48
N VAL A 97 18.04 0.39 -13.86
CA VAL A 97 18.02 0.61 -12.42
C VAL A 97 16.64 0.31 -11.85
N VAL A 98 16.63 -0.35 -10.68
CA VAL A 98 15.43 -0.85 -10.02
C VAL A 98 15.42 -0.44 -8.54
N VAL A 99 14.26 -0.02 -8.07
CA VAL A 99 13.90 0.04 -6.64
C VAL A 99 12.80 -0.97 -6.34
N HIS A 100 12.83 -1.59 -5.17
CA HIS A 100 11.99 -2.73 -4.84
C HIS A 100 11.50 -2.68 -3.39
N ASN A 101 10.21 -2.93 -3.21
CA ASN A 101 9.59 -3.27 -1.94
C ASN A 101 9.08 -4.70 -2.02
N GLY A 102 9.52 -5.58 -1.13
CA GLY A 102 9.08 -6.97 -1.09
C GLY A 102 10.21 -7.97 -0.89
N ILE A 103 10.01 -9.18 -1.34
CA ILE A 103 10.99 -10.29 -1.27
C ILE A 103 10.86 -11.14 -2.53
N ILE A 104 11.99 -11.39 -3.19
CA ILE A 104 12.08 -12.33 -4.30
C ILE A 104 12.51 -13.70 -3.77
N GLU A 105 11.56 -14.60 -3.63
CA GLU A 105 11.76 -15.90 -2.98
C GLU A 105 12.73 -16.81 -3.75
N ASN A 106 12.72 -16.75 -5.07
CA ASN A 106 13.58 -17.57 -5.94
C ASN A 106 14.89 -16.88 -6.35
N TYR A 107 15.33 -15.84 -5.62
CA TYR A 107 16.49 -15.03 -5.99
C TYR A 107 17.80 -15.83 -6.10
N LEU A 108 18.03 -16.83 -5.24
CA LEU A 108 19.23 -17.66 -5.29
C LEU A 108 19.31 -18.48 -6.59
N GLN A 109 18.17 -19.07 -7.00
CA GLN A 109 18.09 -19.85 -8.23
C GLN A 109 18.36 -18.97 -9.46
N LEU A 110 17.77 -17.78 -9.51
CA LEU A 110 17.97 -16.82 -10.60
C LEU A 110 19.42 -16.31 -10.63
N LYS A 111 20.01 -16.05 -9.45
CA LYS A 111 21.43 -15.64 -9.33
C LYS A 111 22.39 -16.66 -9.89
N GLU A 112 22.17 -17.94 -9.63
CA GLU A 112 22.99 -19.02 -10.18
C GLU A 112 22.84 -19.15 -11.70
N GLN A 113 21.65 -18.92 -12.25
CA GLN A 113 21.39 -18.93 -13.69
C GLN A 113 22.12 -17.76 -14.39
N LEU A 114 21.96 -16.54 -13.86
CA LEU A 114 22.56 -15.33 -14.43
C LEU A 114 24.09 -15.33 -14.32
N ARG A 115 24.67 -15.94 -13.30
CA ARG A 115 26.13 -16.13 -13.22
C ARG A 115 26.69 -16.98 -14.34
N LYS A 116 25.91 -17.87 -14.95
CA LYS A 116 26.33 -18.68 -16.10
C LYS A 116 26.35 -17.90 -17.40
N THR A 117 25.71 -16.74 -17.42
CA THR A 117 25.69 -15.77 -18.53
C THR A 117 26.52 -14.52 -18.23
N ASP A 118 27.57 -14.68 -17.41
CA ASP A 118 28.60 -13.68 -17.08
C ASP A 118 28.09 -12.45 -16.29
N HIS A 119 26.90 -12.50 -15.68
CA HIS A 119 26.44 -11.43 -14.80
C HIS A 119 27.22 -11.40 -13.48
N GLN A 120 27.66 -10.21 -13.09
CA GLN A 120 28.42 -9.96 -11.86
C GLN A 120 27.54 -9.25 -10.82
N PHE A 121 27.43 -9.84 -9.65
CA PHE A 121 26.64 -9.31 -8.54
C PHE A 121 27.53 -8.71 -7.48
N VAL A 122 27.23 -7.49 -7.08
CA VAL A 122 28.03 -6.73 -6.11
C VAL A 122 27.34 -6.60 -4.74
N THR A 123 26.00 -6.82 -4.66
CA THR A 123 25.26 -6.64 -3.43
C THR A 123 24.79 -7.97 -2.80
N GLU A 124 24.36 -7.87 -1.52
CA GLU A 124 23.78 -9.00 -0.79
C GLU A 124 22.24 -9.06 -0.94
N THR A 125 21.64 -8.15 -1.71
CA THR A 125 20.18 -8.04 -1.80
C THR A 125 19.59 -9.01 -2.83
N ASP A 126 18.33 -9.35 -2.63
CA ASP A 126 17.51 -10.06 -3.60
C ASP A 126 17.10 -9.18 -4.79
N THR A 127 17.16 -7.87 -4.63
CA THR A 127 16.70 -6.87 -5.62
C THR A 127 17.63 -6.76 -6.82
N GLU A 128 18.95 -6.86 -6.65
CA GLU A 128 19.93 -6.71 -7.73
C GLU A 128 19.66 -7.65 -8.90
N ILE A 129 19.14 -8.86 -8.58
CA ILE A 129 18.79 -9.86 -9.58
C ILE A 129 17.78 -9.35 -10.59
N ILE A 130 16.85 -8.48 -10.19
CA ILE A 130 15.81 -7.97 -11.07
C ILE A 130 16.42 -7.14 -12.20
N ALA A 131 17.40 -6.28 -11.89
CA ALA A 131 18.08 -5.48 -12.91
C ALA A 131 18.84 -6.36 -13.91
N HIS A 132 19.57 -7.36 -13.42
CA HIS A 132 20.30 -8.32 -14.27
C HIS A 132 19.38 -9.21 -15.10
N LEU A 133 18.25 -9.64 -14.56
CA LEU A 133 17.27 -10.45 -15.28
C LEU A 133 16.63 -9.66 -16.43
N ILE A 134 16.32 -8.38 -16.21
CA ILE A 134 15.81 -7.48 -17.25
C ILE A 134 16.89 -7.25 -18.31
N GLU A 135 18.17 -7.03 -17.92
CA GLU A 135 19.30 -6.91 -18.85
C GLU A 135 19.39 -8.14 -19.77
N GLU A 136 19.30 -9.35 -19.21
CA GLU A 136 19.39 -10.57 -20.00
C GLU A 136 18.24 -10.67 -21.01
N TYR A 137 17.01 -10.42 -20.60
CA TYR A 137 15.87 -10.41 -21.51
C TYR A 137 15.87 -9.24 -22.51
N LEU A 138 16.51 -8.13 -22.18
CA LEU A 138 16.66 -7.02 -23.13
C LEU A 138 17.59 -7.38 -24.30
N LYS A 139 18.61 -8.20 -24.07
CA LYS A 139 19.49 -8.75 -25.13
C LYS A 139 18.69 -9.61 -26.12
N GLU A 140 17.68 -10.35 -25.62
CA GLU A 140 16.84 -11.22 -26.43
C GLU A 140 15.74 -10.44 -27.17
N HIS A 141 15.00 -9.60 -26.44
CA HIS A 141 13.79 -8.97 -26.96
C HIS A 141 14.01 -7.63 -27.65
N HIS A 142 15.12 -6.95 -27.42
CA HIS A 142 15.44 -5.61 -27.95
C HIS A 142 14.31 -4.57 -27.68
N ASN A 143 13.54 -4.77 -26.61
CA ASN A 143 12.43 -3.91 -26.21
C ASN A 143 12.33 -3.94 -24.69
N PHE A 144 12.47 -2.78 -24.06
CA PHE A 144 12.53 -2.67 -22.61
C PHE A 144 11.26 -3.15 -21.91
N GLU A 145 10.08 -2.75 -22.40
CA GLU A 145 8.81 -3.18 -21.83
C GLU A 145 8.65 -4.71 -21.89
N LYS A 146 8.99 -5.32 -23.03
CA LYS A 146 8.92 -6.78 -23.18
C LYS A 146 9.91 -7.49 -22.27
N ALA A 147 11.11 -6.94 -22.11
CA ALA A 147 12.13 -7.49 -21.22
C ALA A 147 11.69 -7.44 -19.76
N VAL A 148 11.13 -6.30 -19.30
CA VAL A 148 10.56 -6.18 -17.96
C VAL A 148 9.42 -7.18 -17.77
N ARG A 149 8.46 -7.23 -18.69
CA ARG A 149 7.33 -8.16 -18.64
C ARG A 149 7.78 -9.61 -18.52
N ARG A 150 8.75 -10.00 -19.34
CA ARG A 150 9.30 -11.36 -19.32
C ARG A 150 9.96 -11.67 -17.97
N ALA A 151 10.72 -10.72 -17.43
CA ALA A 151 11.34 -10.87 -16.12
C ALA A 151 10.30 -11.08 -15.01
N MET A 152 9.16 -10.36 -15.04
CA MET A 152 8.09 -10.50 -14.03
C MET A 152 7.51 -11.91 -13.98
N LEU A 153 7.40 -12.59 -15.10
CA LEU A 153 6.88 -13.98 -15.17
C LEU A 153 7.83 -15.00 -14.51
N ASP A 154 9.11 -14.70 -14.38
CA ASP A 154 10.08 -15.60 -13.75
C ASP A 154 10.29 -15.31 -12.26
N LEU A 155 9.89 -14.13 -11.78
CA LEU A 155 9.98 -13.78 -10.36
C LEU A 155 8.90 -14.50 -9.54
N LYS A 156 9.31 -15.02 -8.37
CA LYS A 156 8.40 -15.59 -7.38
C LYS A 156 8.51 -14.79 -6.08
N GLY A 157 7.38 -14.60 -5.43
CA GLY A 157 7.29 -13.82 -4.18
C GLY A 157 6.39 -12.60 -4.31
N ILE A 158 6.62 -11.63 -3.44
CA ILE A 158 5.87 -10.37 -3.43
C ILE A 158 6.81 -9.22 -3.77
N PHE A 159 6.41 -8.36 -4.71
CA PHE A 159 7.25 -7.25 -5.15
C PHE A 159 6.43 -6.05 -5.67
N ALA A 160 6.89 -4.87 -5.33
CA ALA A 160 6.51 -3.62 -5.97
C ALA A 160 7.79 -2.96 -6.49
N LEU A 161 7.80 -2.59 -7.75
CA LEU A 161 9.00 -2.11 -8.44
C LEU A 161 8.75 -0.75 -9.09
N ALA A 162 9.80 0.08 -9.13
CA ALA A 162 9.92 1.13 -10.12
C ALA A 162 11.26 0.96 -10.84
N ILE A 163 11.22 1.00 -12.16
CA ILE A 163 12.32 0.62 -13.04
C ILE A 163 12.51 1.72 -14.07
N ILE A 164 13.75 2.12 -14.30
CA ILE A 164 14.15 3.04 -15.37
C ILE A 164 15.28 2.42 -16.19
N ASN A 165 15.33 2.77 -17.46
CA ASN A 165 16.42 2.47 -18.38
C ASN A 165 16.89 3.77 -19.03
N ALA A 166 18.18 4.07 -18.93
CA ALA A 166 18.77 5.27 -19.50
C ALA A 166 18.69 5.33 -21.05
N ASP A 167 18.51 4.17 -21.71
CA ASP A 167 18.31 4.09 -23.15
C ASP A 167 16.87 4.34 -23.60
N GLU A 168 15.92 4.40 -22.65
CA GLU A 168 14.50 4.69 -22.87
C GLU A 168 14.12 5.96 -22.09
N PRO A 169 14.49 7.14 -22.60
CA PRO A 169 14.34 8.39 -21.87
C PRO A 169 12.88 8.67 -21.52
N ASP A 170 12.71 9.35 -20.38
CA ASP A 170 11.40 9.77 -19.86
C ASP A 170 10.42 8.62 -19.59
N MET A 171 10.90 7.39 -19.41
CA MET A 171 10.09 6.23 -19.13
C MET A 171 10.35 5.67 -17.73
N ILE A 172 9.29 5.44 -16.99
CA ILE A 172 9.28 4.65 -15.75
C ILE A 172 8.32 3.47 -15.94
N ILE A 173 8.77 2.26 -15.63
CA ILE A 173 7.88 1.11 -15.53
C ILE A 173 7.67 0.81 -14.05
N ALA A 174 6.43 0.86 -13.61
CA ALA A 174 6.02 0.48 -12.26
C ALA A 174 5.30 -0.86 -12.31
N VAL A 175 5.61 -1.75 -11.36
CA VAL A 175 5.06 -3.12 -11.33
C VAL A 175 4.54 -3.43 -9.93
N ARG A 176 3.46 -4.20 -9.85
CA ARG A 176 2.91 -4.65 -8.58
C ARG A 176 2.61 -6.14 -8.57
N GLN A 177 3.04 -6.79 -7.47
CA GLN A 177 2.65 -8.12 -7.02
C GLN A 177 2.70 -8.14 -5.48
N GLY A 178 1.62 -7.74 -4.81
CA GLY A 178 1.50 -7.67 -3.35
C GLY A 178 1.66 -6.25 -2.79
N PRO A 179 2.88 -5.72 -2.51
CA PRO A 179 3.02 -4.41 -1.90
C PRO A 179 2.40 -3.27 -2.74
N PRO A 180 1.84 -2.22 -2.11
CA PRO A 180 1.08 -1.20 -2.83
C PRO A 180 1.96 -0.35 -3.76
N VAL A 181 1.40 -0.02 -4.92
CA VAL A 181 1.89 0.96 -5.89
C VAL A 181 0.75 1.89 -6.28
N VAL A 182 0.96 3.18 -6.07
CA VAL A 182 0.04 4.26 -6.41
C VAL A 182 0.63 5.06 -7.57
N ILE A 183 -0.16 5.30 -8.59
CA ILE A 183 0.20 6.17 -9.71
C ILE A 183 -0.58 7.48 -9.56
N GLY A 184 0.15 8.58 -9.46
CA GLY A 184 -0.41 9.93 -9.41
C GLY A 184 -0.43 10.57 -10.78
N LEU A 185 -1.56 11.17 -11.14
CA LEU A 185 -1.81 11.82 -12.43
C LEU A 185 -1.76 13.33 -12.24
N GLY A 186 -0.72 13.98 -12.73
CA GLY A 186 -0.58 15.45 -12.77
C GLY A 186 -0.77 16.01 -14.17
N ASP A 187 -0.55 17.31 -14.33
CA ASP A 187 -0.57 17.97 -15.63
C ASP A 187 0.79 17.83 -16.32
N ARG A 188 0.89 16.91 -17.28
CA ARG A 188 2.14 16.49 -17.95
C ARG A 188 3.24 16.08 -16.97
N GLU A 189 2.84 15.49 -15.89
CA GLU A 189 3.75 14.90 -14.90
C GLU A 189 3.05 13.72 -14.22
N PHE A 190 3.84 12.69 -13.92
CA PHE A 190 3.33 11.47 -13.31
C PHE A 190 4.23 11.04 -12.16
N PHE A 191 3.59 10.44 -11.19
CA PHE A 191 4.21 9.99 -9.95
C PHE A 191 4.01 8.50 -9.76
N VAL A 192 5.02 7.82 -9.25
CA VAL A 192 4.93 6.47 -8.69
C VAL A 192 5.22 6.60 -7.22
N ALA A 193 4.40 6.01 -6.37
CA ALA A 193 4.66 5.99 -4.93
C ALA A 193 4.13 4.70 -4.29
N SER A 194 4.74 4.30 -3.21
CA SER A 194 4.24 3.19 -2.38
C SER A 194 3.12 3.60 -1.43
N ASP A 195 2.76 4.89 -1.37
CA ASP A 195 1.68 5.43 -0.54
C ASP A 195 1.19 6.77 -1.10
N ILE A 196 0.01 7.23 -0.67
CA ILE A 196 -0.61 8.50 -1.11
C ILE A 196 0.08 9.75 -0.56
N PRO A 197 0.46 9.85 0.73
CA PRO A 197 0.96 11.09 1.34
C PRO A 197 2.11 11.78 0.60
N PRO A 198 3.08 11.05 -0.01
CA PRO A 198 4.18 11.65 -0.76
C PRO A 198 3.73 12.53 -1.91
N ILE A 199 2.72 12.10 -2.66
CA ILE A 199 2.30 12.72 -3.92
C ILE A 199 1.12 13.67 -3.76
N LEU A 200 0.48 13.71 -2.60
CA LEU A 200 -0.77 14.45 -2.36
C LEU A 200 -0.66 15.97 -2.57
N GLN A 201 0.54 16.55 -2.40
CA GLN A 201 0.79 17.98 -2.67
C GLN A 201 0.89 18.29 -4.18
N HIS A 202 1.15 17.28 -5.01
CA HIS A 202 1.36 17.43 -6.44
C HIS A 202 0.12 17.07 -7.24
N THR A 203 -0.58 16.01 -6.83
CA THR A 203 -1.84 15.60 -7.45
C THR A 203 -2.76 14.93 -6.45
N ARG A 204 -4.07 15.03 -6.72
CA ARG A 204 -5.12 14.31 -5.98
C ARG A 204 -5.74 13.17 -6.79
N ASP A 205 -5.50 13.15 -8.10
CA ASP A 205 -6.04 12.14 -8.97
C ASP A 205 -5.04 10.99 -9.07
N VAL A 206 -5.43 9.84 -8.55
CA VAL A 206 -4.56 8.67 -8.43
C VAL A 206 -5.30 7.40 -8.85
N PHE A 207 -4.54 6.37 -9.19
CA PHE A 207 -5.05 5.01 -9.22
C PHE A 207 -4.05 4.05 -8.56
N PHE A 208 -4.55 2.91 -8.10
CA PHE A 208 -3.73 1.85 -7.53
C PHE A 208 -3.54 0.75 -8.55
N LEU A 209 -2.32 0.30 -8.76
CA LEU A 209 -2.08 -0.91 -9.55
C LEU A 209 -2.69 -2.13 -8.85
N GLY A 210 -3.24 -3.04 -9.62
CA GLY A 210 -3.64 -4.38 -9.19
C GLY A 210 -2.45 -5.35 -9.10
N ASP A 211 -2.66 -6.51 -8.50
CA ASP A 211 -1.67 -7.59 -8.53
C ASP A 211 -1.52 -8.13 -9.96
N GLY A 212 -0.28 -8.38 -10.39
CA GLY A 212 0.02 -8.80 -11.75
C GLY A 212 -0.07 -7.68 -12.79
N GLU A 213 -0.17 -6.43 -12.37
CA GLU A 213 -0.23 -5.27 -13.27
C GLU A 213 1.09 -4.52 -13.35
N MET A 214 1.31 -3.91 -14.50
CA MET A 214 2.41 -2.97 -14.75
C MET A 214 1.90 -1.69 -15.42
N ALA A 215 2.40 -0.55 -14.95
CA ALA A 215 2.18 0.77 -15.57
C ALA A 215 3.42 1.18 -16.34
N ILE A 216 3.25 1.51 -17.62
CA ILE A 216 4.25 2.11 -18.48
C ILE A 216 3.95 3.61 -18.52
N ILE A 217 4.83 4.39 -17.94
CA ILE A 217 4.65 5.80 -17.66
C ILE A 217 5.68 6.58 -18.46
N ASN A 218 5.23 7.53 -19.26
CA ASN A 218 6.09 8.50 -19.93
C ASN A 218 5.55 9.92 -19.70
N ARG A 219 6.20 10.95 -20.25
CA ARG A 219 5.77 12.35 -20.03
C ARG A 219 4.34 12.67 -20.48
N ASP A 220 3.82 11.94 -21.46
CA ASP A 220 2.55 12.27 -22.10
C ASP A 220 1.40 11.39 -21.66
N ALA A 221 1.69 10.15 -21.22
CA ALA A 221 0.65 9.18 -20.92
C ALA A 221 1.11 8.08 -19.94
N VAL A 222 0.09 7.45 -19.33
CA VAL A 222 0.24 6.22 -18.56
C VAL A 222 -0.61 5.14 -19.21
N ARG A 223 -0.01 4.00 -19.47
CA ARG A 223 -0.68 2.80 -19.95
C ARG A 223 -0.51 1.67 -18.94
N VAL A 224 -1.58 0.97 -18.63
CA VAL A 224 -1.58 -0.17 -17.70
C VAL A 224 -1.87 -1.45 -18.46
N THR A 225 -1.10 -2.48 -18.16
CA THR A 225 -1.30 -3.84 -18.69
C THR A 225 -1.09 -4.86 -17.57
N ASP A 226 -1.61 -6.06 -17.76
CA ASP A 226 -1.18 -7.23 -16.97
C ASP A 226 0.17 -7.79 -17.49
N PHE A 227 0.64 -8.87 -16.85
CA PHE A 227 1.89 -9.53 -17.27
C PHE A 227 1.74 -10.32 -18.58
N GLU A 228 0.51 -10.60 -19.04
CA GLU A 228 0.20 -11.21 -20.32
C GLU A 228 0.01 -10.20 -21.45
N ALA A 229 0.26 -8.90 -21.19
CA ALA A 229 0.11 -7.78 -22.12
C ALA A 229 -1.36 -7.39 -22.46
N ASN A 230 -2.33 -7.87 -21.71
CA ASN A 230 -3.71 -7.39 -21.86
C ASN A 230 -3.82 -5.98 -21.29
N SER A 231 -4.53 -5.11 -22.00
CA SER A 231 -4.75 -3.73 -21.53
C SER A 231 -5.72 -3.71 -20.34
N VAL A 232 -5.32 -3.00 -19.28
CA VAL A 232 -6.15 -2.78 -18.08
C VAL A 232 -6.57 -1.31 -18.03
N GLN A 233 -7.84 -1.07 -17.73
CA GLN A 233 -8.36 0.28 -17.52
C GLN A 233 -8.36 0.58 -16.01
N PRO A 234 -7.45 1.43 -15.52
CA PRO A 234 -7.41 1.75 -14.09
C PRO A 234 -8.59 2.62 -13.67
N THR A 235 -9.08 2.40 -12.46
CA THR A 235 -10.09 3.28 -11.86
C THR A 235 -9.42 4.45 -11.18
N ILE A 236 -9.54 5.64 -11.78
CA ILE A 236 -9.01 6.88 -11.21
C ILE A 236 -9.87 7.30 -10.03
N GLN A 237 -9.22 7.65 -8.94
CA GLN A 237 -9.84 8.11 -7.71
C GLN A 237 -9.30 9.48 -7.33
N ARG A 238 -10.19 10.39 -6.92
CA ARG A 238 -9.78 11.68 -6.38
C ARG A 238 -9.66 11.61 -4.86
N ILE A 239 -8.44 11.80 -4.37
CA ILE A 239 -8.17 11.82 -2.93
C ILE A 239 -8.69 13.12 -2.32
N THR A 240 -9.57 12.98 -1.35
CA THR A 240 -10.22 14.11 -0.66
C THR A 240 -9.44 14.61 0.55
N TRP A 241 -8.36 13.92 0.93
CA TRP A 241 -7.54 14.32 2.07
C TRP A 241 -6.93 15.70 1.87
N ASP A 242 -6.93 16.50 2.93
CA ASP A 242 -6.20 17.76 2.95
C ASP A 242 -4.69 17.44 3.06
N PRO A 243 -3.83 17.94 2.15
CA PRO A 243 -2.38 17.77 2.25
C PRO A 243 -1.80 18.22 3.61
N ILE A 244 -2.36 19.28 4.20
CA ILE A 244 -1.98 19.80 5.52
C ILE A 244 -2.16 18.74 6.61
N MET A 245 -3.13 17.83 6.45
CA MET A 245 -3.35 16.74 7.40
C MET A 245 -2.20 15.71 7.40
N ALA A 246 -1.45 15.59 6.32
CA ALA A 246 -0.27 14.76 6.21
C ALA A 246 1.01 15.44 6.77
N GLU A 247 0.92 16.69 7.22
CA GLU A 247 2.01 17.42 7.84
C GLU A 247 1.98 17.32 9.37
N LYS A 248 3.11 17.57 10.04
CA LYS A 248 3.18 17.53 11.52
C LYS A 248 2.35 18.61 12.22
N GLY A 249 2.00 19.70 11.54
CA GLY A 249 1.14 20.76 12.08
C GLY A 249 1.63 21.37 13.39
N GLY A 250 2.95 21.55 13.54
CA GLY A 250 3.57 22.10 14.77
C GLY A 250 3.88 21.05 15.86
N PHE A 251 3.47 19.82 15.71
CA PHE A 251 3.81 18.74 16.65
C PHE A 251 5.23 18.20 16.41
N LYS A 252 5.91 17.80 17.48
CA LYS A 252 7.25 17.22 17.39
C LYS A 252 7.27 15.88 16.62
N HIS A 253 6.21 15.06 16.79
CA HIS A 253 6.06 13.71 16.21
C HIS A 253 4.67 13.53 15.61
N PHE A 254 4.57 12.79 14.53
CA PHE A 254 3.27 12.41 13.92
C PHE A 254 2.36 11.70 14.91
N MET A 255 2.87 10.71 15.63
CA MET A 255 2.10 9.99 16.63
C MET A 255 1.48 10.93 17.67
N LEU A 256 2.21 11.95 18.14
CA LEU A 256 1.67 12.93 19.09
C LEU A 256 0.52 13.73 18.46
N LYS A 257 0.68 14.20 17.23
CA LYS A 257 -0.41 14.85 16.48
C LYS A 257 -1.63 13.94 16.38
N GLU A 258 -1.43 12.69 15.96
CA GLU A 258 -2.49 11.71 15.75
C GLU A 258 -3.23 11.34 17.04
N ILE A 259 -2.55 11.34 18.19
CA ILE A 259 -3.19 11.21 19.51
C ILE A 259 -4.18 12.37 19.73
N TYR A 260 -3.78 13.61 19.42
CA TYR A 260 -4.67 14.77 19.57
C TYR A 260 -5.78 14.85 18.50
N GLU A 261 -5.62 14.16 17.39
CA GLU A 261 -6.65 14.06 16.34
C GLU A 261 -7.75 13.05 16.65
N GLN A 262 -7.63 12.20 17.66
CA GLN A 262 -8.62 11.16 17.99
C GLN A 262 -10.06 11.69 18.14
N PRO A 263 -10.32 12.82 18.86
CA PRO A 263 -11.69 13.34 18.98
C PRO A 263 -12.32 13.69 17.62
N ARG A 264 -11.50 14.19 16.68
CA ARG A 264 -11.92 14.47 15.32
C ARG A 264 -12.21 13.17 14.56
N SER A 265 -11.29 12.20 14.61
CA SER A 265 -11.43 10.90 13.92
C SER A 265 -12.68 10.15 14.39
N VAL A 266 -13.00 10.17 15.69
CA VAL A 266 -14.25 9.59 16.24
C VAL A 266 -15.46 10.27 15.62
N ARG A 267 -15.49 11.61 15.57
CA ARG A 267 -16.60 12.37 14.99
C ARG A 267 -16.75 12.07 13.50
N ASP A 268 -15.66 12.09 12.75
CA ASP A 268 -15.68 11.85 11.30
C ASP A 268 -16.12 10.41 10.98
N THR A 269 -15.76 9.43 11.82
CA THR A 269 -16.24 8.04 11.69
C THR A 269 -17.74 7.91 11.95
N MET A 270 -18.30 8.71 12.85
CA MET A 270 -19.73 8.69 13.18
C MET A 270 -20.59 9.54 12.24
N GLN A 271 -19.99 10.49 11.56
CA GLN A 271 -20.69 11.49 10.75
C GLN A 271 -21.59 10.84 9.70
N SER A 272 -22.83 11.28 9.60
CA SER A 272 -23.87 10.79 8.67
C SER A 272 -24.27 9.32 8.83
N ARG A 273 -23.80 8.64 9.87
CA ARG A 273 -24.10 7.21 10.12
C ARG A 273 -25.16 6.96 11.19
N ILE A 274 -25.55 7.97 11.91
CA ILE A 274 -26.55 7.85 12.98
C ILE A 274 -27.65 8.87 12.74
N SER A 275 -28.90 8.41 12.64
CA SER A 275 -30.08 9.25 12.68
C SER A 275 -30.63 9.27 14.09
N LEU A 276 -30.54 10.39 14.78
CA LEU A 276 -31.08 10.56 16.13
C LEU A 276 -32.61 10.52 16.13
N ASP A 277 -33.25 10.94 15.03
CA ASP A 277 -34.73 10.98 14.92
C ASP A 277 -35.32 9.56 14.79
N THR A 278 -34.65 8.67 14.08
CA THR A 278 -35.16 7.32 13.81
C THR A 278 -34.46 6.23 14.60
N GLY A 279 -33.36 6.55 15.29
CA GLY A 279 -32.50 5.59 15.96
C GLY A 279 -31.77 4.62 15.02
N ARG A 280 -31.79 4.88 13.69
CA ARG A 280 -31.18 4.01 12.70
C ARG A 280 -29.68 4.30 12.54
N VAL A 281 -28.92 3.21 12.32
CA VAL A 281 -27.52 3.26 11.91
C VAL A 281 -27.45 2.97 10.42
N PHE A 282 -26.68 3.77 9.71
CA PHE A 282 -26.40 3.62 8.28
C PHE A 282 -24.92 3.26 8.12
N LEU A 283 -24.66 2.19 7.38
CA LEU A 283 -23.30 1.82 7.00
C LEU A 283 -23.14 2.04 5.51
N ASP A 284 -22.00 2.58 5.11
CA ASP A 284 -21.79 3.09 3.76
C ASP A 284 -21.86 1.98 2.68
N ALA A 285 -20.80 1.65 2.05
CA ALA A 285 -20.73 0.79 0.87
C ALA A 285 -20.98 -0.70 1.20
N MET A 286 -22.22 -1.08 1.48
CA MET A 286 -22.66 -2.48 1.64
C MET A 286 -22.99 -3.13 0.28
N LYS A 287 -22.02 -3.16 -0.64
CA LYS A 287 -22.16 -3.55 -2.04
C LYS A 287 -23.02 -4.81 -2.25
N ASN A 288 -22.59 -5.93 -1.64
CA ASN A 288 -23.19 -7.26 -1.80
C ASN A 288 -23.71 -7.84 -0.48
N ILE A 289 -23.75 -7.05 0.60
CA ILE A 289 -24.26 -7.45 1.91
C ILE A 289 -25.58 -6.72 2.15
N THR A 290 -26.66 -7.47 2.31
CA THR A 290 -28.02 -6.96 2.49
C THR A 290 -28.46 -7.10 3.95
N GLU A 291 -29.57 -6.42 4.31
CA GLU A 291 -30.22 -6.63 5.62
C GLU A 291 -30.66 -8.09 5.84
N ALA A 292 -31.05 -8.78 4.75
CA ALA A 292 -31.40 -10.19 4.81
C ALA A 292 -30.19 -11.08 5.17
N ASP A 293 -29.00 -10.72 4.69
CA ASP A 293 -27.78 -11.43 5.05
C ASP A 293 -27.49 -11.28 6.56
N PHE A 294 -27.61 -10.07 7.11
CA PHE A 294 -27.41 -9.87 8.56
C PHE A 294 -28.39 -10.66 9.43
N LYS A 295 -29.60 -10.94 8.95
CA LYS A 295 -30.56 -11.81 9.65
C LYS A 295 -30.19 -13.30 9.57
N ARG A 296 -29.39 -13.68 8.57
CA ARG A 296 -28.97 -15.07 8.34
C ARG A 296 -27.65 -15.39 9.06
N PHE A 297 -26.77 -14.41 9.25
CA PHE A 297 -25.48 -14.65 9.89
C PHE A 297 -25.65 -15.19 11.32
N THR A 298 -25.05 -16.34 11.57
CA THR A 298 -25.01 -17.00 12.87
C THR A 298 -23.74 -16.68 13.65
N SER A 299 -22.66 -16.32 12.93
CA SER A 299 -21.38 -15.97 13.54
C SER A 299 -20.64 -14.93 12.70
N ILE A 300 -19.75 -14.20 13.37
CA ILE A 300 -18.79 -13.27 12.76
C ILE A 300 -17.39 -13.74 13.12
N LYS A 301 -16.52 -13.88 12.11
CA LYS A 301 -15.08 -14.08 12.33
C LYS A 301 -14.35 -12.80 12.00
N ILE A 302 -13.51 -12.31 12.92
CA ILE A 302 -12.69 -11.12 12.71
C ILE A 302 -11.28 -11.56 12.43
N ALA A 303 -10.71 -11.17 11.27
CA ALA A 303 -9.32 -11.41 10.93
C ALA A 303 -8.57 -10.08 10.74
N ALA A 304 -7.50 -9.87 11.49
CA ALA A 304 -6.72 -8.64 11.48
C ALA A 304 -5.29 -8.86 12.01
N CYS A 305 -4.44 -7.84 11.88
CA CYS A 305 -3.08 -7.83 12.39
C CYS A 305 -2.84 -6.62 13.32
N GLY A 306 -1.91 -6.75 14.25
CA GLY A 306 -1.44 -5.66 15.12
C GLY A 306 -2.56 -4.99 15.94
N THR A 307 -2.59 -3.66 15.96
CA THR A 307 -3.61 -2.90 16.71
C THR A 307 -5.01 -3.11 16.18
N SER A 308 -5.19 -3.40 14.89
CA SER A 308 -6.49 -3.74 14.31
C SER A 308 -7.05 -5.05 14.88
N TRP A 309 -6.19 -6.02 15.20
CA TRP A 309 -6.59 -7.24 15.91
C TRP A 309 -7.06 -6.91 17.33
N HIS A 310 -6.38 -6.00 18.05
CA HIS A 310 -6.83 -5.55 19.38
C HIS A 310 -8.16 -4.79 19.32
N ALA A 311 -8.39 -3.99 18.25
CA ALA A 311 -9.70 -3.39 18.02
C ALA A 311 -10.78 -4.47 17.81
N GLY A 312 -10.45 -5.53 17.06
CA GLY A 312 -11.30 -6.70 16.87
C GLY A 312 -11.69 -7.38 18.20
N LEU A 313 -10.72 -7.54 19.12
CA LEU A 313 -11.00 -8.09 20.47
C LEU A 313 -12.01 -7.22 21.24
N ALA A 314 -11.87 -5.90 21.24
CA ALA A 314 -12.83 -5.01 21.86
C ALA A 314 -14.19 -5.08 21.14
N GLY A 315 -14.16 -5.09 19.80
CA GLY A 315 -15.34 -5.21 18.94
C GLY A 315 -16.14 -6.49 19.17
N LYS A 316 -15.46 -7.60 19.45
CA LYS A 316 -16.10 -8.86 19.84
C LYS A 316 -17.11 -8.65 20.97
N TYR A 317 -16.66 -8.09 22.08
CA TYR A 317 -17.54 -7.86 23.25
C TYR A 317 -18.68 -6.89 22.91
N MET A 318 -18.41 -5.85 22.13
CA MET A 318 -19.43 -4.87 21.71
C MET A 318 -20.50 -5.55 20.85
N ILE A 319 -20.11 -6.31 19.83
CA ILE A 319 -21.04 -6.97 18.91
C ILE A 319 -21.83 -8.08 19.62
N GLU A 320 -21.17 -8.93 20.40
CA GLU A 320 -21.85 -9.99 21.18
C GLU A 320 -22.87 -9.42 22.16
N GLN A 321 -22.55 -8.31 22.82
CA GLN A 321 -23.46 -7.65 23.75
C GLN A 321 -24.66 -7.01 23.02
N LEU A 322 -24.44 -6.33 21.91
CA LEU A 322 -25.47 -5.56 21.22
C LEU A 322 -26.29 -6.42 20.25
N ALA A 323 -25.63 -7.12 19.34
CA ALA A 323 -26.28 -7.87 18.28
C ALA A 323 -26.59 -9.34 18.64
N ARG A 324 -26.02 -9.86 19.73
CA ARG A 324 -26.19 -11.25 20.18
C ARG A 324 -25.75 -12.28 19.13
N ILE A 325 -24.74 -11.93 18.33
CA ILE A 325 -24.11 -12.79 17.33
C ILE A 325 -22.76 -13.22 17.91
N GLN A 326 -22.43 -14.51 17.81
CA GLN A 326 -21.13 -15.04 18.25
C GLN A 326 -20.00 -14.43 17.42
N VAL A 327 -18.91 -14.01 18.07
CA VAL A 327 -17.74 -13.42 17.40
C VAL A 327 -16.47 -14.15 17.82
N ASP A 328 -15.70 -14.60 16.83
CA ASP A 328 -14.33 -15.11 17.00
C ASP A 328 -13.32 -14.13 16.41
N VAL A 329 -12.16 -14.00 17.05
CA VAL A 329 -11.11 -13.06 16.61
C VAL A 329 -9.79 -13.80 16.43
N ASP A 330 -9.27 -13.75 15.21
CA ASP A 330 -8.03 -14.41 14.81
C ASP A 330 -6.98 -13.41 14.34
N TYR A 331 -5.71 -13.77 14.47
CA TYR A 331 -4.67 -13.15 13.66
C TYR A 331 -4.87 -13.54 12.19
N ALA A 332 -4.82 -12.56 11.29
CA ALA A 332 -5.01 -12.84 9.87
C ALA A 332 -3.94 -13.77 9.29
N SER A 333 -2.70 -13.75 9.83
CA SER A 333 -1.62 -14.69 9.50
C SER A 333 -2.01 -16.13 9.83
N GLU A 334 -2.61 -16.36 11.00
CA GLU A 334 -3.03 -17.69 11.41
C GLU A 334 -4.27 -18.15 10.64
N PHE A 335 -5.22 -17.24 10.44
CA PHE A 335 -6.47 -17.50 9.74
C PHE A 335 -6.22 -18.08 8.33
N ARG A 336 -5.31 -17.48 7.56
CA ARG A 336 -5.01 -17.90 6.18
C ARG A 336 -4.37 -19.29 6.02
N TYR A 337 -3.76 -19.83 7.08
CA TYR A 337 -3.03 -21.11 6.99
C TYR A 337 -3.69 -22.27 7.72
N ARG A 338 -4.71 -22.01 8.54
CA ARG A 338 -5.30 -23.03 9.41
C ARG A 338 -6.53 -23.74 8.85
N ASP A 339 -6.93 -23.49 7.58
CA ASP A 339 -8.15 -24.01 6.98
C ASP A 339 -9.40 -23.73 7.86
N PRO A 340 -9.84 -22.46 7.95
CA PRO A 340 -10.88 -22.04 8.89
C PRO A 340 -12.24 -22.63 8.52
N VAL A 341 -12.98 -23.15 9.50
CA VAL A 341 -14.35 -23.59 9.30
C VAL A 341 -15.24 -22.37 9.05
N MET A 342 -15.76 -22.24 7.84
CA MET A 342 -16.66 -21.16 7.42
C MET A 342 -17.77 -21.71 6.51
N ASP A 343 -18.86 -20.97 6.46
CA ASP A 343 -20.01 -21.25 5.60
C ASP A 343 -20.70 -19.94 5.17
N GLU A 344 -21.73 -20.04 4.38
CA GLU A 344 -22.52 -18.88 3.89
C GLU A 344 -23.27 -18.11 4.98
N ASN A 345 -23.37 -18.65 6.20
CA ASN A 345 -23.98 -18.01 7.37
C ASN A 345 -22.95 -17.37 8.29
N THR A 346 -21.68 -17.42 7.92
CA THR A 346 -20.56 -16.78 8.62
C THR A 346 -20.17 -15.50 7.88
N LEU A 347 -20.10 -14.38 8.60
CA LEU A 347 -19.53 -13.13 8.08
C LEU A 347 -18.06 -13.06 8.45
N LEU A 348 -17.17 -12.93 7.47
CA LEU A 348 -15.80 -12.49 7.75
C LEU A 348 -15.78 -10.97 7.88
N LEU A 349 -15.20 -10.47 8.96
CA LEU A 349 -14.89 -9.05 9.16
C LEU A 349 -13.38 -8.86 9.16
N VAL A 350 -12.85 -8.19 8.14
CA VAL A 350 -11.44 -7.83 8.08
C VAL A 350 -11.23 -6.38 8.52
N ILE A 351 -10.18 -6.13 9.30
CA ILE A 351 -9.86 -4.79 9.81
C ILE A 351 -8.44 -4.43 9.43
N SER A 352 -8.27 -3.31 8.73
CA SER A 352 -6.95 -2.80 8.34
C SER A 352 -6.99 -1.28 8.20
N GLN A 353 -5.98 -0.59 8.73
CA GLN A 353 -5.84 0.85 8.53
C GLN A 353 -5.49 1.16 7.07
N SER A 354 -4.48 0.52 6.52
CA SER A 354 -4.00 0.76 5.15
C SER A 354 -4.85 0.08 4.08
N GLY A 355 -5.51 -1.04 4.43
CA GLY A 355 -6.18 -1.90 3.47
C GLY A 355 -5.26 -2.67 2.53
N GLU A 356 -3.94 -2.70 2.85
CA GLU A 356 -2.90 -3.32 2.04
C GLU A 356 -2.07 -4.35 2.86
N THR A 357 -2.61 -4.81 3.99
CA THR A 357 -1.94 -5.80 4.83
C THR A 357 -2.06 -7.17 4.17
N ALA A 358 -0.95 -7.76 3.75
CA ALA A 358 -0.90 -9.00 2.97
C ALA A 358 -1.68 -10.16 3.60
N ASP A 359 -1.47 -10.43 4.90
CA ASP A 359 -2.18 -11.49 5.60
C ASP A 359 -3.67 -11.24 5.71
N THR A 360 -4.08 -9.97 5.90
CA THR A 360 -5.50 -9.60 5.98
C THR A 360 -6.20 -9.73 4.62
N ILE A 361 -5.51 -9.40 3.52
CA ILE A 361 -5.99 -9.62 2.15
C ILE A 361 -6.14 -11.12 1.88
N ALA A 362 -5.13 -11.92 2.25
CA ALA A 362 -5.16 -13.36 2.06
C ALA A 362 -6.30 -14.02 2.86
N ALA A 363 -6.51 -13.60 4.12
CA ALA A 363 -7.64 -14.09 4.93
C ALA A 363 -8.99 -13.73 4.29
N LEU A 364 -9.13 -12.55 3.68
CA LEU A 364 -10.33 -12.13 2.96
C LEU A 364 -10.58 -13.04 1.76
N ARG A 365 -9.57 -13.34 0.96
CA ARG A 365 -9.67 -14.21 -0.23
C ARG A 365 -10.03 -15.63 0.17
N GLU A 366 -9.36 -16.19 1.16
CA GLU A 366 -9.63 -17.52 1.73
C GLU A 366 -11.10 -17.67 2.14
N ALA A 367 -11.62 -16.74 2.91
CA ALA A 367 -13.02 -16.80 3.36
C ALA A 367 -14.02 -16.73 2.18
N LYS A 368 -13.72 -15.94 1.16
CA LYS A 368 -14.57 -15.86 -0.05
C LYS A 368 -14.54 -17.15 -0.86
N GLU A 369 -13.39 -17.82 -0.96
CA GLU A 369 -13.27 -19.14 -1.59
C GLU A 369 -14.08 -20.20 -0.84
N LEU A 370 -14.19 -20.08 0.48
CA LEU A 370 -15.03 -20.94 1.33
C LEU A 370 -16.53 -20.54 1.31
N GLY A 371 -16.92 -19.55 0.49
CA GLY A 371 -18.31 -19.15 0.30
C GLY A 371 -18.86 -18.14 1.31
N ALA A 372 -18.05 -17.64 2.23
CA ALA A 372 -18.46 -16.61 3.19
C ALA A 372 -18.48 -15.22 2.54
N LYS A 373 -19.34 -14.33 3.04
CA LYS A 373 -19.30 -12.90 2.72
C LYS A 373 -18.26 -12.19 3.57
N ALA A 374 -17.57 -11.20 2.98
CA ALA A 374 -16.52 -10.43 3.63
C ALA A 374 -16.88 -8.95 3.75
N LEU A 375 -16.89 -8.42 4.98
CA LEU A 375 -17.03 -7.00 5.30
C LEU A 375 -15.68 -6.45 5.72
N ALA A 376 -15.34 -5.24 5.28
CA ALA A 376 -14.09 -4.58 5.63
C ALA A 376 -14.33 -3.34 6.51
N ILE A 377 -13.50 -3.16 7.55
CA ILE A 377 -13.32 -1.86 8.21
C ILE A 377 -11.95 -1.34 7.78
N CYS A 378 -11.92 -0.22 7.05
CA CYS A 378 -10.69 0.31 6.46
C CYS A 378 -10.66 1.83 6.50
N ASN A 379 -9.45 2.42 6.51
CA ASN A 379 -9.30 3.87 6.48
C ASN A 379 -8.97 4.41 5.07
N VAL A 380 -8.25 3.63 4.27
CA VAL A 380 -7.82 4.05 2.92
C VAL A 380 -8.85 3.61 1.88
N GLN A 381 -9.55 4.59 1.32
CA GLN A 381 -10.46 4.37 0.22
C GLN A 381 -9.71 3.87 -1.02
N GLY A 382 -10.27 2.86 -1.71
CA GLY A 382 -9.67 2.32 -2.94
C GLY A 382 -8.54 1.33 -2.73
N SER A 383 -8.16 1.03 -1.48
CA SER A 383 -7.21 -0.03 -1.16
C SER A 383 -7.70 -1.42 -1.59
N MET A 384 -6.80 -2.40 -1.62
CA MET A 384 -7.10 -3.76 -2.07
C MET A 384 -8.27 -4.38 -1.28
N ILE A 385 -8.24 -4.31 0.05
CA ILE A 385 -9.31 -4.83 0.91
C ILE A 385 -10.66 -4.20 0.56
N VAL A 386 -10.70 -2.88 0.32
CA VAL A 386 -11.93 -2.16 -0.05
C VAL A 386 -12.47 -2.59 -1.42
N ARG A 387 -11.58 -2.89 -2.36
CA ARG A 387 -11.96 -3.35 -3.71
C ARG A 387 -12.52 -4.77 -3.70
N GLU A 388 -11.93 -5.67 -2.92
CA GLU A 388 -12.28 -7.09 -2.89
C GLU A 388 -13.39 -7.46 -1.92
N ALA A 389 -13.65 -6.65 -0.90
CA ALA A 389 -14.72 -6.91 0.08
C ALA A 389 -16.12 -6.76 -0.51
N ASP A 390 -17.08 -7.53 0.01
CA ASP A 390 -18.50 -7.46 -0.34
C ASP A 390 -19.21 -6.25 0.29
N GLY A 391 -18.61 -5.66 1.30
CA GLY A 391 -19.04 -4.40 1.93
C GLY A 391 -17.86 -3.72 2.63
N THR A 392 -17.97 -2.40 2.85
CA THR A 392 -16.91 -1.62 3.49
C THR A 392 -17.47 -0.56 4.42
N ILE A 393 -16.85 -0.43 5.60
CA ILE A 393 -17.05 0.68 6.53
C ILE A 393 -15.76 1.49 6.56
N LEU A 394 -15.75 2.68 5.95
CA LEU A 394 -14.59 3.56 5.98
C LEU A 394 -14.52 4.32 7.31
N THR A 395 -13.35 4.38 7.93
CA THR A 395 -13.20 5.06 9.24
C THR A 395 -13.04 6.57 9.13
N HIS A 396 -12.67 7.09 7.94
CA HIS A 396 -12.46 8.52 7.69
C HIS A 396 -11.51 9.20 8.71
N ALA A 397 -10.57 8.43 9.29
CA ALA A 397 -9.62 8.97 10.28
C ALA A 397 -8.55 9.89 9.67
N GLY A 398 -8.55 10.05 8.35
CA GLY A 398 -7.48 10.75 7.63
C GLY A 398 -6.16 9.97 7.60
N PRO A 399 -5.09 10.53 7.04
CA PRO A 399 -3.80 9.85 6.95
C PRO A 399 -3.21 9.62 8.36
N GLU A 400 -2.79 8.39 8.65
CA GLU A 400 -2.04 8.02 9.84
C GLU A 400 -0.64 7.59 9.42
N ILE A 401 0.36 8.35 9.86
CA ILE A 401 1.78 8.24 9.48
C ILE A 401 2.60 7.61 10.60
N GLY A 402 2.17 7.76 11.84
CA GLY A 402 2.80 7.12 12.98
C GLY A 402 2.78 5.59 12.85
N VAL A 403 3.92 4.94 13.07
CA VAL A 403 4.04 3.47 12.95
C VAL A 403 3.11 2.76 13.93
N ALA A 404 3.05 3.25 15.18
CA ALA A 404 2.09 2.76 16.15
C ALA A 404 0.76 3.49 15.94
N SER A 405 -0.29 2.75 15.65
CA SER A 405 -1.62 3.29 15.39
C SER A 405 -2.24 3.88 16.66
N THR A 406 -2.91 5.02 16.49
CA THR A 406 -3.61 5.74 17.56
C THR A 406 -5.03 6.11 17.13
N LYS A 407 -5.21 7.12 16.31
CA LYS A 407 -6.52 7.59 15.84
C LYS A 407 -7.25 6.56 14.97
N ALA A 408 -6.54 5.81 14.15
CA ALA A 408 -7.15 4.76 13.33
C ALA A 408 -7.66 3.61 14.20
N PHE A 409 -6.93 3.21 15.24
CA PHE A 409 -7.39 2.22 16.22
C PHE A 409 -8.70 2.67 16.88
N THR A 410 -8.77 3.90 17.39
CA THR A 410 -9.97 4.46 18.02
C THR A 410 -11.14 4.53 17.02
N ALA A 411 -10.87 4.94 15.77
CA ALA A 411 -11.88 4.97 14.72
C ALA A 411 -12.39 3.57 14.33
N GLN A 412 -11.52 2.56 14.33
CA GLN A 412 -11.92 1.16 14.14
C GLN A 412 -12.86 0.67 15.24
N MET A 413 -12.58 1.03 16.50
CA MET A 413 -13.48 0.70 17.62
C MET A 413 -14.86 1.34 17.45
N VAL A 414 -14.93 2.59 17.00
CA VAL A 414 -16.19 3.27 16.69
C VAL A 414 -16.93 2.57 15.57
N ALA A 415 -16.25 2.19 14.49
CA ALA A 415 -16.84 1.46 13.37
C ALA A 415 -17.41 0.09 13.82
N LEU A 416 -16.68 -0.62 14.68
CA LEU A 416 -17.12 -1.89 15.27
C LEU A 416 -18.37 -1.70 16.16
N TYR A 417 -18.42 -0.63 16.93
CA TYR A 417 -19.61 -0.30 17.74
C TYR A 417 -20.82 -0.01 16.86
N LEU A 418 -20.64 0.78 15.79
CA LEU A 418 -21.70 1.05 14.80
C LEU A 418 -22.15 -0.24 14.10
N LEU A 419 -21.23 -1.15 13.77
CA LEU A 419 -21.57 -2.45 13.20
C LEU A 419 -22.40 -3.29 14.19
N GLY A 420 -22.10 -3.27 15.49
CA GLY A 420 -22.88 -3.95 16.51
C GLY A 420 -24.29 -3.39 16.65
N LEU A 421 -24.46 -2.08 16.47
CA LEU A 421 -25.77 -1.42 16.50
C LEU A 421 -26.58 -1.61 15.20
N TYR A 422 -25.93 -1.81 14.07
CA TYR A 422 -26.57 -1.86 12.76
C TYR A 422 -27.69 -2.91 12.66
N PRO A 423 -27.48 -4.22 12.96
CA PRO A 423 -28.54 -5.20 12.87
C PRO A 423 -29.65 -4.93 13.88
N VAL A 424 -29.35 -4.38 15.06
CA VAL A 424 -30.35 -4.04 16.10
C VAL A 424 -31.26 -2.90 15.63
N SER A 425 -30.73 -1.92 14.93
CA SER A 425 -31.47 -0.75 14.44
C SER A 425 -32.59 -1.09 13.43
N TYR A 426 -32.52 -2.31 12.80
CA TYR A 426 -33.56 -2.82 11.89
C TYR A 426 -34.50 -3.82 12.52
N THR A 427 -34.11 -4.46 13.61
CA THR A 427 -34.91 -5.51 14.27
C THR A 427 -35.75 -4.97 15.40
N HIS A 428 -35.34 -3.87 16.02
CA HIS A 428 -36.04 -3.22 17.13
C HIS A 428 -36.37 -1.77 16.74
N LEU A 429 -37.61 -1.41 16.74
CA LEU A 429 -38.10 -0.06 16.44
C LEU A 429 -37.74 0.99 17.52
N THR A 430 -37.12 0.56 18.61
CA THR A 430 -36.62 1.43 19.67
C THR A 430 -35.20 0.97 20.03
N LEU A 431 -34.24 1.91 20.01
CA LEU A 431 -32.95 1.66 20.66
C LEU A 431 -33.19 1.19 22.09
N PRO A 432 -32.48 0.16 22.59
CA PRO A 432 -32.55 -0.15 24.00
C PRO A 432 -32.21 1.13 24.76
N THR A 433 -33.12 1.52 25.66
CA THR A 433 -32.90 2.66 26.55
C THR A 433 -31.64 2.31 27.35
N ILE A 434 -30.52 2.89 27.01
CA ILE A 434 -29.32 2.78 27.84
C ILE A 434 -29.64 3.62 29.07
N TYR A 435 -30.03 2.95 30.15
CA TYR A 435 -30.10 3.61 31.44
C TYR A 435 -28.73 4.18 31.75
N SER A 436 -28.63 5.51 31.78
CA SER A 436 -27.49 6.21 32.33
C SER A 436 -27.26 5.72 33.75
N VAL A 437 -26.13 5.05 33.97
CA VAL A 437 -25.58 4.84 35.30
C VAL A 437 -24.64 5.98 35.61
#